data_d35c65e0d8c21a83c30d5be415eb1c72
#
_entry.id   d35c65e0d8c21a83c30d5be415eb1c72
#
_cell.length_a   1.000
_cell.length_b   1.000
_cell.length_c   1.000
_cell.angle_alpha   90.00
_cell.angle_beta   90.00
_cell.angle_gamma   90.00
#
_symmetry.space_group_name_H-M   'P 1'
#
loop_
_entity.id
_entity.type
_entity.pdbx_description
1 polymer ?
#
loop_
_entity_poly.entity_id
_entity_poly.type
_entity_poly.pdbx_seq_one_letter_code
_entity_poly.pdbx_strand_id
1 'polypeptide(L)'
;MYGIIATWRMALEGISKADSMLKNNESAANSIEEATKAVENFEYYKSVGYGGLPNEEMEVELDAAFMDGDTLEFGCVGGVKDFANPVSIARSLMHYDANNFLAGQGAEKYASRHGFERKTMLTDRAKIHYHNRIKEITNTELKPYSGHDTVGMVCLDTAGHMTCATSTSGLFMKHPGRLGDSCVCGSGFYVDSFVGGASATGLGEDVMKGCVSYEIVRLMKEGMHPQQACEKAVHDFDLELKRRRGKAGDMSLIAMNNKGEWGCATNIEGFSFVVATEKQAPTVYLVNHDADGKCTFEVASKEWMDNYMALRTAPLVRK
;
A
#
# COMPACT_ATOMS: atom_id res chain seq x y z
N MET A 1 -14.56 13.16 -15.01
CA MET A 1 -14.76 12.35 -13.78
C MET A 1 -13.38 11.97 -13.27
N TYR A 2 -13.15 12.05 -11.96
CA TYR A 2 -11.89 11.63 -11.35
C TYR A 2 -12.19 10.91 -10.04
N GLY A 3 -11.18 10.16 -9.53
CA GLY A 3 -11.25 9.54 -8.23
C GLY A 3 -9.89 9.00 -7.78
N ILE A 4 -9.74 8.82 -6.48
CA ILE A 4 -8.56 8.18 -5.88
C ILE A 4 -9.00 7.39 -4.65
N ILE A 5 -8.48 6.18 -4.50
CA ILE A 5 -8.73 5.30 -3.36
C ILE A 5 -7.39 4.77 -2.83
N ALA A 6 -7.28 4.63 -1.50
CA ALA A 6 -6.06 4.14 -0.87
C ALA A 6 -6.35 3.27 0.35
N THR A 7 -5.47 2.30 0.61
CA THR A 7 -5.48 1.51 1.84
C THR A 7 -5.12 2.37 3.05
N TRP A 8 -5.77 2.09 4.16
CA TRP A 8 -5.57 2.65 5.49
C TRP A 8 -5.86 4.16 5.64
N ARG A 9 -6.28 4.54 6.83
CA ARG A 9 -6.48 5.95 7.22
C ARG A 9 -5.22 6.81 7.03
N MET A 10 -4.02 6.23 7.11
CA MET A 10 -2.78 6.97 6.94
C MET A 10 -2.67 7.67 5.58
N ALA A 11 -3.46 7.29 4.60
CA ALA A 11 -3.48 7.92 3.29
C ALA A 11 -4.30 9.23 3.23
N LEU A 12 -5.08 9.59 4.27
CA LEU A 12 -6.04 10.69 4.22
C LEU A 12 -5.43 12.02 3.79
N GLU A 13 -4.30 12.40 4.35
CA GLU A 13 -3.64 13.67 4.05
C GLU A 13 -3.12 13.69 2.61
N GLY A 14 -2.58 12.56 2.15
CA GLY A 14 -2.16 12.37 0.77
C GLY A 14 -3.34 12.41 -0.21
N ILE A 15 -4.42 11.68 0.10
CA ILE A 15 -5.66 11.69 -0.70
C ILE A 15 -6.27 13.09 -0.78
N SER A 16 -6.24 13.86 0.31
CA SER A 16 -6.76 15.23 0.32
C SER A 16 -5.96 16.15 -0.60
N LYS A 17 -4.64 15.96 -0.65
CA LYS A 17 -3.76 16.66 -1.60
C LYS A 17 -4.06 16.27 -3.04
N ALA A 18 -4.14 14.96 -3.32
CA ALA A 18 -4.45 14.45 -4.65
C ALA A 18 -5.84 14.87 -5.14
N ASP A 19 -6.86 14.87 -4.29
CA ASP A 19 -8.20 15.37 -4.62
C ASP A 19 -8.16 16.82 -5.10
N SER A 20 -7.39 17.67 -4.43
CA SER A 20 -7.18 19.07 -4.83
C SER A 20 -6.44 19.18 -6.17
N MET A 21 -5.46 18.32 -6.44
CA MET A 21 -4.73 18.27 -7.71
C MET A 21 -5.63 17.80 -8.85
N LEU A 22 -6.41 16.74 -8.67
CA LEU A 22 -7.34 16.20 -9.66
C LEU A 22 -8.46 17.18 -10.01
N LYS A 23 -8.97 17.93 -9.03
CA LYS A 23 -9.91 19.05 -9.25
C LYS A 23 -9.35 20.13 -10.18
N ASN A 24 -8.03 20.31 -10.14
CA ASN A 24 -7.32 21.26 -11.01
C ASN A 24 -6.82 20.61 -12.32
N ASN A 25 -7.35 19.44 -12.70
CA ASN A 25 -6.98 18.68 -13.89
C ASN A 25 -5.51 18.23 -13.92
N GLU A 26 -4.89 18.01 -12.75
CA GLU A 26 -3.57 17.37 -12.70
C GLU A 26 -3.71 15.89 -13.05
N SER A 27 -2.66 15.31 -13.61
CA SER A 27 -2.65 13.88 -14.01
C SER A 27 -2.77 12.93 -12.83
N ALA A 28 -3.33 11.73 -13.09
CA ALA A 28 -3.37 10.64 -12.13
C ALA A 28 -1.96 10.32 -11.59
N ALA A 29 -0.96 10.28 -12.47
CA ALA A 29 0.43 9.98 -12.14
C ALA A 29 1.04 10.99 -11.16
N ASN A 30 0.87 12.29 -11.38
CA ASN A 30 1.39 13.32 -10.48
C ASN A 30 0.63 13.33 -9.15
N SER A 31 -0.69 13.18 -9.20
CA SER A 31 -1.55 13.19 -8.03
C SER A 31 -1.27 12.02 -7.08
N ILE A 32 -1.13 10.81 -7.61
CA ILE A 32 -0.86 9.61 -6.80
C ILE A 32 0.57 9.60 -6.24
N GLU A 33 1.57 10.08 -6.98
CA GLU A 33 2.93 10.21 -6.48
C GLU A 33 2.98 11.16 -5.28
N GLU A 34 2.38 12.34 -5.40
CA GLU A 34 2.35 13.32 -4.32
C GLU A 34 1.54 12.84 -3.11
N ALA A 35 0.47 12.06 -3.33
CA ALA A 35 -0.27 11.41 -2.26
C ALA A 35 0.57 10.36 -1.51
N THR A 36 1.30 9.53 -2.25
CA THR A 36 2.16 8.49 -1.66
C THR A 36 3.33 9.11 -0.91
N LYS A 37 3.98 10.14 -1.47
CA LYS A 37 5.06 10.91 -0.80
C LYS A 37 4.60 11.53 0.51
N ALA A 38 3.35 11.99 0.60
CA ALA A 38 2.82 12.53 1.85
C ALA A 38 2.81 11.48 2.97
N VAL A 39 2.54 10.21 2.64
CA VAL A 39 2.61 9.10 3.59
C VAL A 39 4.07 8.73 3.89
N GLU A 40 4.92 8.60 2.87
CA GLU A 40 6.34 8.25 3.01
C GLU A 40 7.13 9.24 3.87
N ASN A 41 6.75 10.51 3.87
CA ASN A 41 7.46 11.56 4.59
C ASN A 41 6.99 11.76 6.03
N PHE A 42 5.90 11.10 6.46
CA PHE A 42 5.35 11.29 7.80
C PHE A 42 5.88 10.23 8.77
N GLU A 43 6.78 10.63 9.66
CA GLU A 43 7.56 9.74 10.55
C GLU A 43 6.74 8.84 11.50
N TYR A 44 5.47 9.16 11.74
CA TYR A 44 4.61 8.38 12.64
C TYR A 44 3.86 7.24 11.94
N TYR A 45 3.97 7.12 10.60
CA TYR A 45 3.43 5.99 9.85
C TYR A 45 4.50 4.89 9.72
N LYS A 46 4.61 4.12 10.80
CA LYS A 46 5.69 3.16 11.08
C LYS A 46 5.84 2.00 10.08
N SER A 47 5.02 1.91 9.07
CA SER A 47 5.05 0.83 8.06
C SER A 47 5.41 1.33 6.66
N VAL A 48 5.67 2.63 6.49
CA VAL A 48 5.94 3.25 5.18
C VAL A 48 7.00 4.34 5.34
N GLY A 49 7.99 4.38 4.45
CA GLY A 49 8.90 5.51 4.30
C GLY A 49 9.72 5.89 5.53
N TYR A 50 9.82 7.19 5.80
CA TYR A 50 10.57 7.76 6.90
C TYR A 50 9.96 7.38 8.26
N GLY A 51 10.74 6.71 9.11
CA GLY A 51 10.26 6.16 10.38
C GLY A 51 9.65 4.77 10.24
N GLY A 52 9.74 4.15 9.06
CA GLY A 52 9.38 2.76 8.85
C GLY A 52 10.07 1.82 9.84
N LEU A 53 9.37 0.78 10.30
CA LEU A 53 9.94 -0.19 11.23
C LEU A 53 11.01 -1.03 10.53
N PRO A 54 12.17 -1.25 11.21
CA PRO A 54 13.32 -1.89 10.60
C PRO A 54 13.19 -3.41 10.52
N ASN A 55 14.10 -4.01 9.75
CA ASN A 55 14.37 -5.44 9.73
C ASN A 55 15.06 -5.91 11.06
N GLU A 56 15.41 -7.18 11.16
CA GLU A 56 16.04 -7.76 12.37
C GLU A 56 17.46 -7.23 12.64
N GLU A 57 18.11 -6.59 11.68
CA GLU A 57 19.42 -5.93 11.79
C GLU A 57 19.30 -4.42 12.06
N MET A 58 18.11 -3.92 12.39
CA MET A 58 17.82 -2.49 12.64
C MET A 58 18.04 -1.59 11.40
N GLU A 59 17.84 -2.12 10.20
CA GLU A 59 17.88 -1.36 8.96
C GLU A 59 16.46 -1.18 8.40
N VAL A 60 16.14 0.02 7.91
CA VAL A 60 14.88 0.28 7.21
C VAL A 60 15.07 -0.01 5.74
N GLU A 61 14.39 -1.04 5.25
CA GLU A 61 14.35 -1.45 3.84
C GLU A 61 12.96 -1.13 3.28
N LEU A 62 12.92 -0.39 2.19
CA LEU A 62 11.71 0.14 1.57
C LEU A 62 11.43 -0.52 0.23
N ASP A 63 10.16 -0.84 0.00
CA ASP A 63 9.64 -1.37 -1.25
C ASP A 63 8.61 -0.39 -1.81
N ALA A 64 8.62 -0.14 -3.11
CA ALA A 64 7.63 0.69 -3.79
C ALA A 64 7.42 0.25 -5.23
N ALA A 65 6.23 0.55 -5.75
CA ALA A 65 5.91 0.35 -7.16
C ALA A 65 5.07 1.52 -7.70
N PHE A 66 5.14 1.67 -9.02
CA PHE A 66 4.36 2.62 -9.78
C PHE A 66 3.97 1.99 -11.11
N MET A 67 2.69 2.09 -11.54
CA MET A 67 2.23 1.50 -12.78
C MET A 67 1.29 2.45 -13.51
N ASP A 68 1.50 2.60 -14.81
CA ASP A 68 0.65 3.32 -15.75
C ASP A 68 -0.35 2.36 -16.40
N GLY A 69 -1.64 2.69 -16.33
CA GLY A 69 -2.70 1.83 -16.84
C GLY A 69 -2.94 1.95 -18.34
N ASP A 70 -2.43 2.97 -19.02
CA ASP A 70 -2.59 3.15 -20.46
C ASP A 70 -1.59 2.27 -21.23
N THR A 71 -0.35 2.22 -20.76
CA THR A 71 0.76 1.52 -21.39
C THR A 71 1.05 0.17 -20.77
N LEU A 72 0.55 -0.08 -19.54
CA LEU A 72 0.89 -1.18 -18.66
C LEU A 72 2.37 -1.19 -18.22
N GLU A 73 3.08 -0.10 -18.46
CA GLU A 73 4.44 0.07 -17.98
C GLU A 73 4.44 0.23 -16.46
N PHE A 74 5.44 -0.38 -15.83
CA PHE A 74 5.60 -0.28 -14.38
C PHE A 74 7.07 -0.16 -14.00
N GLY A 75 7.31 0.44 -12.84
CA GLY A 75 8.62 0.46 -12.20
C GLY A 75 8.50 0.02 -10.76
N CYS A 76 9.49 -0.75 -10.29
CA CYS A 76 9.52 -1.27 -8.92
C CYS A 76 10.90 -1.13 -8.30
N VAL A 77 10.90 -0.87 -7.00
CA VAL A 77 12.09 -1.00 -6.15
C VAL A 77 11.77 -1.86 -4.94
N GLY A 78 12.74 -2.69 -4.55
CA GLY A 78 12.63 -3.54 -3.36
C GLY A 78 13.88 -3.47 -2.49
N GLY A 79 13.72 -3.42 -1.16
CA GLY A 79 14.82 -3.44 -0.20
C GLY A 79 15.75 -2.23 -0.31
N VAL A 80 15.23 -1.05 -0.69
CA VAL A 80 16.03 0.18 -0.82
C VAL A 80 16.28 0.77 0.56
N LYS A 81 17.53 1.12 0.85
CA LYS A 81 17.94 1.75 2.11
C LYS A 81 18.39 3.19 1.90
N ASP A 82 18.03 4.04 2.85
CA ASP A 82 18.51 5.42 2.96
C ASP A 82 18.24 6.31 1.73
N PHE A 83 17.06 6.16 1.14
CA PHE A 83 16.54 7.10 0.14
C PHE A 83 15.13 7.56 0.50
N ALA A 84 14.90 8.87 0.40
CA ALA A 84 13.57 9.43 0.50
C ALA A 84 12.72 9.03 -0.71
N ASN A 85 11.43 8.91 -0.50
CA ASN A 85 10.42 8.72 -1.53
C ASN A 85 10.70 7.59 -2.54
N PRO A 86 10.76 6.31 -2.10
CA PRO A 86 10.98 5.17 -2.98
C PRO A 86 9.93 5.08 -4.12
N VAL A 87 8.72 5.62 -3.94
CA VAL A 87 7.71 5.70 -5.00
C VAL A 87 8.19 6.50 -6.21
N SER A 88 8.94 7.59 -5.98
CA SER A 88 9.51 8.41 -7.07
C SER A 88 10.61 7.67 -7.82
N ILE A 89 11.40 6.86 -7.11
CA ILE A 89 12.41 6.00 -7.74
C ILE A 89 11.71 4.95 -8.61
N ALA A 90 10.67 4.30 -8.09
CA ALA A 90 9.86 3.33 -8.85
C ALA A 90 9.24 3.98 -10.10
N ARG A 91 8.63 5.18 -9.96
CA ARG A 91 8.08 5.92 -11.11
C ARG A 91 9.14 6.20 -12.19
N SER A 92 10.35 6.56 -11.81
CA SER A 92 11.43 6.84 -12.79
C SER A 92 11.88 5.59 -13.54
N LEU A 93 11.77 4.40 -12.95
CA LEU A 93 12.09 3.12 -13.57
C LEU A 93 11.04 2.68 -14.59
N MET A 94 9.82 3.17 -14.52
CA MET A 94 8.71 2.82 -15.41
C MET A 94 9.01 3.11 -16.88
N HIS A 95 9.91 4.05 -17.17
CA HIS A 95 10.27 4.45 -18.54
C HIS A 95 11.28 3.53 -19.25
N TYR A 96 11.68 2.43 -18.61
CA TYR A 96 12.61 1.48 -19.19
C TYR A 96 11.88 0.23 -19.70
N ASP A 97 12.11 -0.16 -20.95
CA ASP A 97 11.60 -1.42 -21.53
C ASP A 97 12.12 -2.66 -20.78
N ALA A 98 13.30 -2.53 -20.17
CA ALA A 98 13.94 -3.56 -19.35
C ALA A 98 14.66 -2.90 -18.18
N ASN A 99 14.96 -3.65 -17.12
CA ASN A 99 15.55 -3.14 -15.87
C ASN A 99 14.62 -2.18 -15.09
N ASN A 100 13.34 -2.33 -15.25
CA ASN A 100 12.31 -1.55 -14.57
C ASN A 100 11.98 -2.05 -13.13
N PHE A 101 12.61 -3.15 -12.71
CA PHE A 101 12.50 -3.70 -11.35
C PHE A 101 13.91 -3.91 -10.77
N LEU A 102 14.30 -3.07 -9.82
CA LEU A 102 15.60 -3.12 -9.17
C LEU A 102 15.46 -3.39 -7.66
N ALA A 103 16.43 -4.11 -7.07
CA ALA A 103 16.42 -4.41 -5.65
C ALA A 103 17.75 -4.10 -4.96
N GLY A 104 17.71 -3.78 -3.66
CA GLY A 104 18.85 -3.57 -2.77
C GLY A 104 19.88 -2.59 -3.36
N GLN A 105 21.15 -2.96 -3.31
CA GLN A 105 22.25 -2.11 -3.79
C GLN A 105 22.12 -1.67 -5.27
N GLY A 106 21.45 -2.47 -6.11
CA GLY A 106 21.19 -2.12 -7.51
C GLY A 106 20.28 -0.90 -7.60
N ALA A 107 19.18 -0.92 -6.86
CA ALA A 107 18.24 0.19 -6.76
C ALA A 107 18.88 1.44 -6.11
N GLU A 108 19.67 1.27 -5.06
CA GLU A 108 20.39 2.37 -4.40
C GLU A 108 21.41 3.06 -5.32
N LYS A 109 22.15 2.28 -6.13
CA LYS A 109 23.08 2.83 -7.14
C LYS A 109 22.34 3.59 -8.23
N TYR A 110 21.20 3.07 -8.67
CA TYR A 110 20.31 3.75 -9.62
C TYR A 110 19.84 5.08 -9.04
N ALA A 111 19.26 5.05 -7.85
CA ALA A 111 18.75 6.24 -7.15
C ALA A 111 19.84 7.33 -6.99
N SER A 112 21.04 6.94 -6.54
CA SER A 112 22.17 7.87 -6.41
C SER A 112 22.58 8.50 -7.76
N ARG A 113 22.63 7.73 -8.84
CA ARG A 113 23.02 8.22 -10.17
C ARG A 113 21.99 9.17 -10.78
N HIS A 114 20.72 9.03 -10.39
CA HIS A 114 19.61 9.85 -10.90
C HIS A 114 19.24 11.00 -9.95
N GLY A 115 20.06 11.26 -8.92
CA GLY A 115 19.91 12.43 -8.06
C GLY A 115 18.76 12.36 -7.05
N PHE A 116 18.26 11.17 -6.72
CA PHE A 116 17.28 11.00 -5.66
C PHE A 116 17.88 11.34 -4.30
N GLU A 117 17.05 11.91 -3.42
CA GLU A 117 17.50 12.39 -2.10
C GLU A 117 17.92 11.23 -1.20
N ARG A 118 19.18 11.25 -0.79
CA ARG A 118 19.68 10.33 0.22
C ARG A 118 19.31 10.83 1.61
N LYS A 119 18.63 9.97 2.39
CA LYS A 119 18.11 10.30 3.72
C LYS A 119 18.08 9.06 4.59
N THR A 120 18.64 9.16 5.81
CA THR A 120 18.47 8.08 6.80
C THR A 120 17.00 7.91 7.15
N MET A 121 16.44 6.75 6.86
CA MET A 121 15.02 6.46 7.06
C MET A 121 14.70 5.95 8.47
N LEU A 122 15.70 5.48 9.22
CA LEU A 122 15.58 5.02 10.60
C LEU A 122 15.52 6.19 11.58
N THR A 123 14.35 6.41 12.19
CA THR A 123 14.16 7.45 13.22
C THR A 123 14.47 6.92 14.63
N ASP A 124 14.68 7.82 15.60
CA ASP A 124 14.86 7.42 17.00
C ASP A 124 13.60 6.72 17.56
N ARG A 125 12.42 7.10 17.08
CA ARG A 125 11.17 6.43 17.39
C ARG A 125 11.16 4.97 16.91
N ALA A 126 11.60 4.71 15.68
CA ALA A 126 11.72 3.35 15.14
C ALA A 126 12.74 2.51 15.93
N LYS A 127 13.85 3.11 16.37
CA LYS A 127 14.83 2.44 17.26
C LYS A 127 14.21 2.05 18.62
N ILE A 128 13.36 2.90 19.21
CA ILE A 128 12.66 2.57 20.46
C ILE A 128 11.72 1.37 20.24
N HIS A 129 10.95 1.35 19.15
CA HIS A 129 10.11 0.20 18.79
C HIS A 129 10.94 -1.08 18.67
N TYR A 130 12.06 -1.01 17.95
CA TYR A 130 12.98 -2.15 17.79
C TYR A 130 13.48 -2.67 19.12
N HIS A 131 14.03 -1.82 19.98
CA HIS A 131 14.57 -2.25 21.29
C HIS A 131 13.49 -2.81 22.23
N ASN A 132 12.28 -2.23 22.20
CA ASN A 132 11.16 -2.76 22.98
C ASN A 132 10.78 -4.15 22.48
N ARG A 133 10.74 -4.35 21.17
CA ARG A 133 10.42 -5.66 20.57
C ARG A 133 11.43 -6.73 20.90
N ILE A 134 12.74 -6.43 20.86
CA ILE A 134 13.80 -7.37 21.25
C ILE A 134 13.60 -7.85 22.69
N LYS A 135 13.19 -6.98 23.61
CA LYS A 135 12.93 -7.39 25.02
C LYS A 135 11.66 -8.25 25.17
N GLU A 136 10.70 -8.09 24.29
CA GLU A 136 9.45 -8.88 24.29
C GLU A 136 9.67 -10.29 23.72
N ILE A 137 10.67 -10.47 22.85
CA ILE A 137 11.01 -11.74 22.22
C ILE A 137 11.94 -12.51 23.18
N THR A 138 11.39 -13.07 24.24
CA THR A 138 12.09 -14.03 25.08
C THR A 138 11.92 -15.45 24.53
N ASN A 139 12.97 -16.03 23.94
CA ASN A 139 13.11 -17.46 23.61
C ASN A 139 12.14 -18.09 22.58
N THR A 140 11.54 -17.34 21.68
CA THR A 140 10.75 -17.89 20.57
C THR A 140 11.20 -17.30 19.25
N GLU A 141 11.06 -18.07 18.17
CA GLU A 141 11.30 -17.62 16.81
C GLU A 141 10.69 -16.24 16.57
N LEU A 142 11.44 -15.36 15.90
CA LEU A 142 10.96 -14.06 15.42
C LEU A 142 9.69 -14.27 14.60
N LYS A 143 8.53 -14.10 15.23
CA LYS A 143 7.28 -14.01 14.47
C LYS A 143 7.16 -12.58 13.96
N PRO A 144 6.97 -12.39 12.66
CA PRO A 144 6.67 -11.09 12.12
C PRO A 144 5.54 -10.43 12.91
N TYR A 145 5.65 -9.14 13.14
CA TYR A 145 4.60 -8.38 13.81
C TYR A 145 3.28 -8.50 13.03
N SER A 146 2.19 -8.79 13.73
CA SER A 146 0.84 -8.72 13.18
C SER A 146 0.45 -7.24 12.99
N GLY A 147 0.63 -6.71 11.81
CA GLY A 147 0.34 -5.33 11.47
C GLY A 147 1.05 -4.99 10.15
N HIS A 148 0.35 -5.15 9.04
CA HIS A 148 0.88 -5.05 7.69
C HIS A 148 0.24 -3.84 7.01
N ASP A 149 0.71 -2.64 7.33
CA ASP A 149 0.13 -1.42 6.78
C ASP A 149 0.94 -0.97 5.55
N THR A 150 0.70 -1.55 4.39
CA THR A 150 1.18 -1.03 3.11
C THR A 150 0.25 0.08 2.65
N VAL A 151 0.76 1.24 2.22
CA VAL A 151 -0.03 2.18 1.46
C VAL A 151 -0.05 1.74 0.01
N GLY A 152 -1.24 1.44 -0.48
CA GLY A 152 -1.51 1.17 -1.88
C GLY A 152 -2.63 2.07 -2.37
N MET A 153 -2.50 2.60 -3.58
CA MET A 153 -3.42 3.59 -4.13
C MET A 153 -3.77 3.28 -5.58
N VAL A 154 -5.00 3.62 -5.98
CA VAL A 154 -5.45 3.64 -7.38
C VAL A 154 -6.04 5.01 -7.66
N CYS A 155 -5.63 5.65 -8.74
CA CYS A 155 -6.05 6.99 -9.13
C CYS A 155 -6.58 6.99 -10.57
N LEU A 156 -7.66 7.73 -10.78
CA LEU A 156 -8.28 8.04 -12.08
C LEU A 156 -8.33 9.56 -12.24
N ASP A 157 -7.79 10.12 -13.31
CA ASP A 157 -7.88 11.54 -13.61
C ASP A 157 -9.05 11.91 -14.53
N THR A 158 -9.23 13.20 -14.75
CA THR A 158 -10.32 13.76 -15.58
C THR A 158 -10.21 13.41 -17.07
N ALA A 159 -9.03 13.00 -17.53
CA ALA A 159 -8.79 12.53 -18.91
C ALA A 159 -9.09 11.04 -19.10
N GLY A 160 -9.30 10.31 -17.99
CA GLY A 160 -9.58 8.87 -17.99
C GLY A 160 -8.34 8.00 -17.83
N HIS A 161 -7.16 8.60 -17.60
CA HIS A 161 -5.94 7.85 -17.31
C HIS A 161 -5.97 7.31 -15.89
N MET A 162 -5.50 6.08 -15.71
CA MET A 162 -5.42 5.45 -14.39
C MET A 162 -3.98 5.08 -14.03
N THR A 163 -3.66 5.21 -12.76
CA THR A 163 -2.34 4.88 -12.22
C THR A 163 -2.50 4.17 -10.89
N CYS A 164 -1.59 3.24 -10.60
CA CYS A 164 -1.49 2.57 -9.31
C CYS A 164 -0.10 2.78 -8.70
N ALA A 165 -0.04 2.95 -7.37
CA ALA A 165 1.21 3.07 -6.65
C ALA A 165 1.13 2.38 -5.29
N THR A 166 2.27 1.84 -4.83
CA THR A 166 2.43 1.21 -3.52
C THR A 166 3.70 1.69 -2.84
N SER A 167 3.69 1.72 -1.51
CA SER A 167 4.90 1.94 -0.70
C SER A 167 4.79 1.27 0.66
N THR A 168 5.89 0.67 1.15
CA THR A 168 5.95 -0.04 2.42
C THR A 168 7.38 -0.15 2.95
N SER A 169 7.54 -0.33 4.28
CA SER A 169 8.78 -0.85 4.87
C SER A 169 8.74 -2.36 5.12
N GLY A 170 7.69 -3.03 4.69
CA GLY A 170 7.49 -4.47 4.87
C GLY A 170 7.14 -4.85 6.31
N LEU A 171 7.47 -6.08 6.69
CA LEU A 171 7.20 -6.60 8.04
C LEU A 171 8.23 -6.08 9.04
N PHE A 172 7.78 -5.72 10.24
CA PHE A 172 8.68 -5.41 11.36
C PHE A 172 9.50 -6.64 11.73
N MET A 173 10.81 -6.48 11.90
CA MET A 173 11.75 -7.57 12.20
C MET A 173 11.82 -8.64 11.08
N LYS A 174 11.54 -8.27 9.84
CA LYS A 174 11.75 -9.14 8.67
C LYS A 174 13.24 -9.51 8.53
N HIS A 175 13.54 -10.61 7.85
CA HIS A 175 14.91 -10.90 7.43
C HIS A 175 15.40 -9.84 6.44
N PRO A 176 16.68 -9.44 6.50
CA PRO A 176 17.27 -8.55 5.51
C PRO A 176 17.03 -9.05 4.09
N GLY A 177 16.59 -8.15 3.20
CA GLY A 177 16.26 -8.50 1.82
C GLY A 177 14.90 -9.18 1.61
N ARG A 178 14.06 -9.39 2.64
CA ARG A 178 12.70 -9.90 2.45
C ARG A 178 11.87 -8.85 1.73
N LEU A 179 11.28 -9.23 0.62
CA LEU A 179 10.31 -8.46 -0.15
C LEU A 179 8.90 -9.03 0.04
N GLY A 180 7.90 -8.16 0.10
CA GLY A 180 6.48 -8.51 0.09
C GLY A 180 5.88 -8.35 -1.31
N ASP A 181 4.56 -8.33 -1.33
CA ASP A 181 3.75 -8.15 -2.54
C ASP A 181 3.85 -6.73 -3.15
N SER A 182 4.16 -5.72 -2.33
CA SER A 182 4.03 -4.30 -2.70
C SER A 182 4.86 -3.87 -3.90
N CYS A 183 5.97 -4.56 -4.21
CA CYS A 183 6.76 -4.33 -5.41
C CYS A 183 6.56 -5.41 -6.49
N VAL A 184 5.56 -6.28 -6.36
CA VAL A 184 5.30 -7.39 -7.29
C VAL A 184 4.04 -7.11 -8.09
N CYS A 185 4.21 -6.79 -9.38
CA CYS A 185 3.11 -6.52 -10.30
C CYS A 185 2.12 -7.69 -10.37
N GLY A 186 0.84 -7.39 -10.35
CA GLY A 186 -0.24 -8.37 -10.28
C GLY A 186 -0.60 -8.83 -8.87
N SER A 187 0.31 -8.70 -7.92
CA SER A 187 0.11 -9.09 -6.52
C SER A 187 -0.26 -7.91 -5.64
N GLY A 188 0.66 -7.02 -5.35
CA GLY A 188 0.43 -5.83 -4.52
C GLY A 188 -0.30 -4.71 -5.24
N PHE A 189 -0.23 -4.68 -6.56
CA PHE A 189 -0.84 -3.66 -7.41
C PHE A 189 -1.07 -4.18 -8.82
N TYR A 190 -2.09 -3.65 -9.49
CA TYR A 190 -2.30 -3.77 -10.93
C TYR A 190 -3.27 -2.70 -11.41
N VAL A 191 -3.05 -2.16 -12.62
CA VAL A 191 -3.97 -1.18 -13.23
C VAL A 191 -4.00 -1.31 -14.76
N ASP A 192 -5.20 -1.17 -15.33
CA ASP A 192 -5.49 -1.11 -16.78
C ASP A 192 -6.53 0.00 -16.95
N SER A 193 -6.18 1.11 -17.61
CA SER A 193 -7.06 2.28 -17.77
C SER A 193 -8.37 1.94 -18.52
N PHE A 194 -8.38 0.88 -19.30
CA PHE A 194 -9.60 0.43 -19.98
C PHE A 194 -10.56 -0.34 -19.06
N VAL A 195 -10.11 -0.71 -17.85
CA VAL A 195 -10.87 -1.54 -16.90
C VAL A 195 -10.94 -0.89 -15.53
N GLY A 196 -9.77 -0.75 -14.87
CA GLY A 196 -9.64 -0.30 -13.50
C GLY A 196 -8.33 -0.73 -12.87
N GLY A 197 -8.17 -0.47 -11.59
CA GLY A 197 -6.99 -0.86 -10.83
C GLY A 197 -7.34 -1.41 -9.47
N ALA A 198 -6.41 -2.15 -8.87
CA ALA A 198 -6.49 -2.68 -7.52
C ALA A 198 -5.13 -2.64 -6.82
N SER A 199 -5.15 -2.51 -5.49
CA SER A 199 -3.96 -2.58 -4.67
C SER A 199 -4.22 -3.29 -3.36
N ALA A 200 -3.18 -3.97 -2.86
CA ALA A 200 -3.24 -4.86 -1.70
C ALA A 200 -2.43 -4.34 -0.51
N THR A 201 -2.82 -4.79 0.66
CA THR A 201 -2.06 -4.73 1.92
C THR A 201 -2.32 -6.02 2.70
N GLY A 202 -1.33 -6.51 3.44
CA GLY A 202 -1.49 -7.72 4.24
C GLY A 202 -0.23 -8.58 4.31
N LEU A 203 -0.40 -9.89 4.46
CA LEU A 203 0.71 -10.82 4.40
C LEU A 203 1.14 -11.05 2.95
N GLY A 204 2.19 -10.36 2.54
CA GLY A 204 2.67 -10.35 1.15
C GLY A 204 2.88 -11.72 0.55
N GLU A 205 3.40 -12.67 1.35
CA GLU A 205 3.62 -14.06 0.94
C GLU A 205 2.33 -14.79 0.55
N ASP A 206 1.19 -14.40 1.13
CA ASP A 206 -0.10 -15.00 0.74
C ASP A 206 -0.73 -14.21 -0.41
N VAL A 207 -0.68 -12.89 -0.40
CA VAL A 207 -1.16 -12.04 -1.51
C VAL A 207 -0.48 -12.43 -2.84
N MET A 208 0.85 -12.68 -2.83
CA MET A 208 1.60 -13.11 -4.02
C MET A 208 1.14 -14.45 -4.60
N LYS A 209 0.70 -15.40 -3.75
CA LYS A 209 0.24 -16.72 -4.24
C LYS A 209 -1.01 -16.65 -5.10
N GLY A 210 -1.84 -15.62 -4.91
CA GLY A 210 -3.09 -15.43 -5.63
C GLY A 210 -3.00 -14.41 -6.76
N CYS A 211 -1.91 -13.64 -6.88
CA CYS A 211 -1.85 -12.48 -7.78
C CYS A 211 -3.12 -11.62 -7.65
N VAL A 212 -3.53 -11.34 -6.38
CA VAL A 212 -4.92 -10.95 -6.06
C VAL A 212 -5.31 -9.62 -6.67
N SER A 213 -4.38 -8.65 -6.81
CA SER A 213 -4.69 -7.38 -7.48
C SER A 213 -5.01 -7.56 -8.97
N TYR A 214 -4.26 -8.42 -9.68
CA TYR A 214 -4.57 -8.77 -11.07
C TYR A 214 -5.91 -9.52 -11.18
N GLU A 215 -6.20 -10.44 -10.28
CA GLU A 215 -7.46 -11.18 -10.27
C GLU A 215 -8.67 -10.25 -10.14
N ILE A 216 -8.60 -9.24 -9.27
CA ILE A 216 -9.66 -8.24 -9.14
C ILE A 216 -9.87 -7.48 -10.45
N VAL A 217 -8.79 -7.01 -11.10
CA VAL A 217 -8.89 -6.31 -12.39
C VAL A 217 -9.43 -7.22 -13.48
N ARG A 218 -9.03 -8.50 -13.48
CA ARG A 218 -9.58 -9.51 -14.40
C ARG A 218 -11.10 -9.71 -14.21
N LEU A 219 -11.56 -9.79 -12.97
CA LEU A 219 -12.99 -9.89 -12.64
C LEU A 219 -13.75 -8.63 -13.06
N MET A 220 -13.18 -7.43 -12.85
CA MET A 220 -13.76 -6.19 -13.36
C MET A 220 -13.83 -6.17 -14.90
N LYS A 221 -12.83 -6.70 -15.59
CA LYS A 221 -12.82 -6.83 -17.07
C LYS A 221 -13.93 -7.75 -17.57
N GLU A 222 -14.35 -8.74 -16.78
CA GLU A 222 -15.51 -9.59 -17.04
C GLU A 222 -16.86 -8.92 -16.70
N GLY A 223 -16.85 -7.67 -16.25
CA GLY A 223 -18.04 -6.86 -15.98
C GLY A 223 -18.48 -6.80 -14.52
N MET A 224 -17.70 -7.34 -13.58
CA MET A 224 -18.02 -7.21 -12.15
C MET A 224 -17.83 -5.77 -11.67
N HIS A 225 -18.73 -5.33 -10.80
CA HIS A 225 -18.53 -4.10 -10.03
C HIS A 225 -17.31 -4.26 -9.11
N PRO A 226 -16.47 -3.19 -8.88
CA PRO A 226 -15.27 -3.28 -8.05
C PRO A 226 -15.50 -3.92 -6.67
N GLN A 227 -16.63 -3.61 -6.02
CA GLN A 227 -16.97 -4.20 -4.73
C GLN A 227 -17.13 -5.73 -4.82
N GLN A 228 -17.87 -6.19 -5.79
CA GLN A 228 -18.08 -7.65 -5.99
C GLN A 228 -16.78 -8.36 -6.37
N ALA A 229 -15.95 -7.71 -7.20
CA ALA A 229 -14.66 -8.26 -7.61
C ALA A 229 -13.70 -8.39 -6.41
N CYS A 230 -13.64 -7.38 -5.54
CA CYS A 230 -12.83 -7.43 -4.31
C CYS A 230 -13.32 -8.54 -3.36
N GLU A 231 -14.62 -8.56 -3.05
CA GLU A 231 -15.20 -9.58 -2.15
C GLU A 231 -14.94 -10.99 -2.66
N LYS A 232 -15.22 -11.23 -3.95
CA LYS A 232 -15.00 -12.53 -4.56
C LYS A 232 -13.52 -12.95 -4.52
N ALA A 233 -12.62 -12.09 -4.94
CA ALA A 233 -11.19 -12.43 -5.02
C ALA A 233 -10.62 -12.71 -3.63
N VAL A 234 -10.92 -11.88 -2.63
CA VAL A 234 -10.39 -12.05 -1.26
C VAL A 234 -11.00 -13.27 -0.59
N HIS A 235 -12.33 -13.43 -0.65
CA HIS A 235 -13.02 -14.54 0.02
C HIS A 235 -12.65 -15.89 -0.59
N ASP A 236 -12.73 -16.03 -1.90
CA ASP A 236 -12.42 -17.30 -2.58
C ASP A 236 -10.97 -17.71 -2.32
N PHE A 237 -10.05 -16.74 -2.33
CA PHE A 237 -8.64 -17.03 -2.11
C PHE A 237 -8.32 -17.31 -0.62
N ASP A 238 -8.98 -16.65 0.32
CA ASP A 238 -8.92 -16.98 1.75
C ASP A 238 -9.35 -18.43 2.02
N LEU A 239 -10.49 -18.84 1.46
CA LEU A 239 -10.98 -20.21 1.55
C LEU A 239 -10.01 -21.22 0.93
N GLU A 240 -9.44 -20.90 -0.23
CA GLU A 240 -8.48 -21.77 -0.92
C GLU A 240 -7.20 -21.96 -0.12
N LEU A 241 -6.67 -20.89 0.52
CA LEU A 241 -5.52 -20.98 1.41
C LEU A 241 -5.83 -21.82 2.65
N LYS A 242 -7.00 -21.59 3.28
CA LYS A 242 -7.46 -22.38 4.43
C LYS A 242 -7.62 -23.86 4.06
N ARG A 243 -8.21 -24.16 2.89
CA ARG A 243 -8.34 -25.53 2.38
C ARG A 243 -6.99 -26.21 2.15
N ARG A 244 -6.00 -25.53 1.56
CA ARG A 244 -4.69 -26.10 1.23
C ARG A 244 -3.72 -26.17 2.39
N ARG A 245 -3.77 -25.18 3.30
CA ARG A 245 -2.73 -24.92 4.31
C ARG A 245 -3.25 -24.92 5.74
N GLY A 246 -4.56 -25.03 5.94
CA GLY A 246 -5.22 -24.90 7.26
C GLY A 246 -5.32 -23.44 7.76
N LYS A 247 -4.75 -22.47 7.03
CA LYS A 247 -4.75 -21.05 7.41
C LYS A 247 -4.58 -20.16 6.20
N ALA A 248 -5.06 -18.93 6.30
CA ALA A 248 -4.75 -17.80 5.43
C ALA A 248 -4.12 -16.67 6.24
N GLY A 249 -3.26 -15.89 5.61
CA GLY A 249 -2.74 -14.64 6.15
C GLY A 249 -3.72 -13.48 5.94
N ASP A 250 -3.41 -12.36 6.56
CA ASP A 250 -4.17 -11.12 6.46
C ASP A 250 -4.12 -10.59 5.03
N MET A 251 -5.28 -10.21 4.48
CA MET A 251 -5.43 -9.63 3.15
C MET A 251 -6.51 -8.57 3.16
N SER A 252 -6.17 -7.38 2.68
CA SER A 252 -7.13 -6.30 2.45
C SER A 252 -6.80 -5.62 1.12
N LEU A 253 -7.78 -5.45 0.26
CA LEU A 253 -7.60 -4.89 -1.06
C LEU A 253 -8.63 -3.80 -1.34
N ILE A 254 -8.20 -2.83 -2.13
CA ILE A 254 -9.04 -1.75 -2.66
C ILE A 254 -9.02 -1.81 -4.18
N ALA A 255 -10.10 -1.38 -4.81
CA ALA A 255 -10.19 -1.27 -6.25
C ALA A 255 -11.03 -0.06 -6.69
N MET A 256 -10.72 0.43 -7.88
CA MET A 256 -11.52 1.46 -8.57
C MET A 256 -11.54 1.13 -10.07
N ASN A 257 -12.71 1.24 -10.70
CA ASN A 257 -12.82 1.10 -12.15
C ASN A 257 -12.67 2.44 -12.87
N ASN A 258 -12.61 2.38 -14.19
CA ASN A 258 -12.47 3.57 -15.05
C ASN A 258 -13.75 4.46 -15.12
N LYS A 259 -14.79 4.10 -14.36
CA LYS A 259 -15.99 4.90 -14.16
C LYS A 259 -16.02 5.58 -12.79
N GLY A 260 -14.93 5.47 -12.00
CA GLY A 260 -14.83 6.00 -10.65
C GLY A 260 -15.69 5.26 -9.61
N GLU A 261 -16.23 4.10 -9.96
CA GLU A 261 -16.85 3.20 -8.99
C GLU A 261 -15.73 2.47 -8.24
N TRP A 262 -15.93 2.24 -6.95
CA TRP A 262 -14.90 1.66 -6.10
C TRP A 262 -15.43 0.51 -5.23
N GLY A 263 -14.51 -0.24 -4.66
CA GLY A 263 -14.81 -1.29 -3.72
C GLY A 263 -13.60 -1.66 -2.88
N CYS A 264 -13.85 -2.42 -1.82
CA CYS A 264 -12.80 -3.04 -1.04
C CYS A 264 -13.27 -4.35 -0.42
N ALA A 265 -12.30 -5.20 -0.06
CA ALA A 265 -12.56 -6.38 0.74
C ALA A 265 -11.39 -6.68 1.68
N THR A 266 -11.70 -7.38 2.77
CA THR A 266 -10.75 -7.74 3.81
C THR A 266 -11.14 -9.04 4.48
N ASN A 267 -10.16 -9.81 4.97
CA ASN A 267 -10.37 -10.95 5.84
C ASN A 267 -9.93 -10.68 7.29
N ILE A 268 -9.68 -9.41 7.64
CA ILE A 268 -9.28 -8.99 8.99
C ILE A 268 -10.22 -7.94 9.57
N GLU A 269 -10.26 -7.86 10.89
CA GLU A 269 -10.93 -6.77 11.61
C GLU A 269 -10.07 -5.49 11.60
N GLY A 270 -10.72 -4.34 11.64
CA GLY A 270 -10.06 -3.04 11.82
C GLY A 270 -9.38 -2.49 10.56
N PHE A 271 -9.65 -3.03 9.38
CA PHE A 271 -9.23 -2.42 8.14
C PHE A 271 -9.93 -1.09 7.90
N SER A 272 -9.20 -0.12 7.38
CA SER A 272 -9.75 1.17 6.96
C SER A 272 -9.19 1.56 5.60
N PHE A 273 -9.93 2.31 4.83
CA PHE A 273 -9.47 2.86 3.55
C PHE A 273 -9.97 4.30 3.38
N VAL A 274 -9.38 5.00 2.43
CA VAL A 274 -9.74 6.38 2.10
C VAL A 274 -10.12 6.46 0.64
N VAL A 275 -11.20 7.15 0.34
CA VAL A 275 -11.61 7.42 -1.04
C VAL A 275 -12.05 8.86 -1.21
N ALA A 276 -11.68 9.45 -2.34
CA ALA A 276 -12.20 10.72 -2.84
C ALA A 276 -12.59 10.57 -4.31
N THR A 277 -13.68 11.20 -4.71
CA THR A 277 -14.12 11.23 -6.10
C THR A 277 -14.66 12.61 -6.42
N GLU A 278 -14.95 12.88 -7.69
CA GLU A 278 -15.63 14.12 -8.09
C GLU A 278 -16.91 14.40 -7.28
N LYS A 279 -17.58 13.33 -6.79
CA LYS A 279 -18.85 13.42 -6.06
C LYS A 279 -18.70 13.27 -4.54
N GLN A 280 -17.52 12.94 -4.08
CA GLN A 280 -17.27 12.61 -2.67
C GLN A 280 -15.94 13.20 -2.20
N ALA A 281 -16.00 14.05 -1.18
CA ALA A 281 -14.78 14.56 -0.52
C ALA A 281 -13.96 13.40 0.11
N PRO A 282 -12.65 13.60 0.36
CA PRO A 282 -11.82 12.61 1.04
C PRO A 282 -12.48 12.08 2.32
N THR A 283 -12.80 10.80 2.33
CA THR A 283 -13.56 10.14 3.40
C THR A 283 -12.86 8.86 3.81
N VAL A 284 -12.68 8.68 5.13
CA VAL A 284 -12.18 7.43 5.73
C VAL A 284 -13.35 6.51 6.03
N TYR A 285 -13.23 5.27 5.60
CA TYR A 285 -14.19 4.21 5.92
C TYR A 285 -13.53 3.14 6.78
N LEU A 286 -14.29 2.63 7.73
CA LEU A 286 -13.98 1.42 8.49
C LEU A 286 -14.72 0.25 7.85
N VAL A 287 -14.05 -0.89 7.76
CA VAL A 287 -14.55 -2.07 7.06
C VAL A 287 -14.84 -3.17 8.07
N ASN A 288 -16.04 -3.73 7.99
CA ASN A 288 -16.43 -4.97 8.66
C ASN A 288 -16.76 -6.01 7.58
N HIS A 289 -16.49 -7.27 7.85
CA HIS A 289 -16.84 -8.39 6.97
C HIS A 289 -17.63 -9.46 7.72
N ASP A 290 -18.49 -10.17 7.02
CA ASP A 290 -19.20 -11.35 7.54
C ASP A 290 -18.48 -12.66 7.19
N ALA A 291 -19.07 -13.77 7.61
CA ALA A 291 -18.52 -15.12 7.37
C ALA A 291 -18.46 -15.50 5.87
N ASP A 292 -19.29 -14.87 5.05
CA ASP A 292 -19.37 -15.09 3.59
C ASP A 292 -18.43 -14.11 2.84
N GLY A 293 -17.61 -13.34 3.56
CA GLY A 293 -16.65 -12.38 3.00
C GLY A 293 -17.29 -11.11 2.44
N LYS A 294 -18.57 -10.87 2.70
CA LYS A 294 -19.25 -9.65 2.30
C LYS A 294 -18.88 -8.51 3.24
N CYS A 295 -18.45 -7.39 2.64
CA CYS A 295 -17.97 -6.23 3.38
C CYS A 295 -19.04 -5.15 3.51
N THR A 296 -19.07 -4.52 4.69
CA THR A 296 -19.87 -3.33 4.98
C THR A 296 -18.98 -2.20 5.43
N PHE A 297 -19.39 -0.97 5.16
CA PHE A 297 -18.57 0.22 5.39
C PHE A 297 -19.30 1.21 6.28
N GLU A 298 -18.57 1.80 7.22
CA GLU A 298 -19.04 2.95 7.99
C GLU A 298 -18.02 4.10 7.90
N VAL A 299 -18.52 5.32 7.86
CA VAL A 299 -17.64 6.51 7.88
C VAL A 299 -16.99 6.61 9.26
N ALA A 300 -15.67 6.72 9.29
CA ALA A 300 -14.93 6.89 10.53
C ALA A 300 -15.38 8.16 11.27
N SER A 301 -15.72 8.01 12.56
CA SER A 301 -16.10 9.14 13.39
C SER A 301 -14.91 10.06 13.66
N LYS A 302 -15.20 11.33 14.00
CA LYS A 302 -14.13 12.27 14.40
C LYS A 302 -13.36 11.72 15.60
N GLU A 303 -14.04 11.14 16.59
CA GLU A 303 -13.40 10.54 17.75
C GLU A 303 -12.43 9.41 17.36
N TRP A 304 -12.85 8.51 16.45
CA TRP A 304 -11.98 7.45 15.95
C TRP A 304 -10.74 8.02 15.25
N MET A 305 -10.93 9.06 14.42
CA MET A 305 -9.82 9.74 13.71
C MET A 305 -8.84 10.40 14.67
N ASP A 306 -9.34 11.08 15.69
CA ASP A 306 -8.51 11.76 16.70
C ASP A 306 -7.73 10.71 17.52
N ASN A 307 -8.37 9.62 17.94
CA ASN A 307 -7.75 8.51 18.65
C ASN A 307 -6.68 7.79 17.79
N TYR A 308 -6.96 7.58 16.50
CA TYR A 308 -6.00 6.98 15.56
C TYR A 308 -4.68 7.77 15.53
N MET A 309 -4.76 9.11 15.44
CA MET A 309 -3.59 9.97 15.42
C MET A 309 -2.92 10.07 16.79
N ALA A 310 -3.70 10.21 17.86
CA ALA A 310 -3.19 10.28 19.23
C ALA A 310 -2.33 9.05 19.58
N LEU A 311 -2.79 7.84 19.22
CA LEU A 311 -2.04 6.59 19.45
C LEU A 311 -0.72 6.54 18.66
N ARG A 312 -0.69 7.06 17.43
CA ARG A 312 0.50 7.06 16.59
C ARG A 312 1.54 8.09 17.01
N THR A 313 1.09 9.27 17.43
CA THR A 313 1.97 10.37 17.83
C THR A 313 2.34 10.36 19.31
N ALA A 314 1.72 9.50 20.13
CA ALA A 314 2.02 9.38 21.55
C ALA A 314 3.51 9.16 21.81
N PRO A 315 4.09 9.80 22.83
CA PRO A 315 5.48 9.54 23.23
C PRO A 315 5.72 8.04 23.48
N LEU A 316 6.84 7.55 23.00
CA LEU A 316 7.27 6.17 23.27
C LEU A 316 8.25 6.15 24.43
N VAL A 317 8.06 5.21 25.34
CA VAL A 317 8.99 4.95 26.43
C VAL A 317 9.81 3.71 26.06
N ARG A 318 11.12 3.81 26.21
CA ARG A 318 12.02 2.67 26.10
C ARG A 318 11.84 1.78 27.34
N LYS A 319 11.35 0.56 27.13
CA LYS A 319 11.18 -0.46 28.20
C LYS A 319 12.53 -0.95 28.71
#